data_3f2bf231ee0c8bec562e722064c23c37
#
_entry.id   3f2bf231ee0c8bec562e722064c23c37
#
_cell.length_a   1.000
_cell.length_b   1.000
_cell.length_c   1.000
_cell.angle_alpha   90.00
_cell.angle_beta   90.00
_cell.angle_gamma   90.00
#
_symmetry.space_group_name_H-M   'P 1'
#
loop_
_entity.id
_entity.type
_entity.pdbx_description
1 polymer ?
#
loop_
_entity_poly.entity_id
_entity_poly.type
_entity_poly.pdbx_seq_one_letter_code
_entity_poly.pdbx_strand_id
1 'polypeptide(L)'
;MDSSRDPSGASDNAPAGIRQLLEKKEGIFRKHMMGKRVNFACRSVISPDPYIGTNEIGLPLHFAKTLTFPTPVTHLNIAEMQNLVRRGPLEYPGACWVEFPNGQRVDLTYMKERSRHAIAARLLSDAGVVKVGRQLKDGDMVLMNRQVRNVHSVGQSVGRCAQRSIQ
;
A
#
# COMPACT_ATOMS: atom_id res chain seq x y z
N MET A 1 4.97 -28.65 25.98
CA MET A 1 4.73 -28.54 24.54
C MET A 1 3.28 -28.16 24.22
N ASP A 2 2.34 -28.54 24.99
CA ASP A 2 0.93 -28.16 24.91
C ASP A 2 0.52 -27.51 26.25
N SER A 3 0.42 -26.18 26.27
CA SER A 3 0.11 -25.41 27.49
C SER A 3 -1.33 -25.61 27.98
N SER A 4 -2.21 -26.22 27.16
CA SER A 4 -3.59 -26.53 27.60
C SER A 4 -3.69 -27.72 28.56
N ARG A 5 -2.61 -28.47 28.72
CA ARG A 5 -2.55 -29.67 29.61
C ARG A 5 -1.89 -29.39 30.93
N ASP A 6 -1.31 -28.23 31.14
CA ASP A 6 -0.69 -27.86 32.41
C ASP A 6 -1.76 -27.37 33.39
N PRO A 7 -1.99 -28.07 34.52
CA PRO A 7 -2.99 -27.66 35.49
C PRO A 7 -2.64 -26.33 36.19
N SER A 8 -1.39 -25.86 36.07
CA SER A 8 -0.93 -24.57 36.56
C SER A 8 -1.11 -23.43 35.57
N GLY A 9 -1.51 -23.73 34.32
CA GLY A 9 -1.57 -22.78 33.20
C GLY A 9 -2.90 -22.04 33.03
N ALA A 10 -3.73 -21.99 34.02
CA ALA A 10 -5.03 -21.29 34.00
C ALA A 10 -4.92 -19.76 34.18
N SER A 11 -3.73 -19.17 34.07
CA SER A 11 -3.59 -17.71 34.00
C SER A 11 -3.65 -17.23 32.55
N ASP A 12 -4.49 -16.24 32.27
CA ASP A 12 -4.64 -15.60 30.95
C ASP A 12 -3.32 -15.07 30.37
N ASN A 13 -2.25 -15.03 31.14
CA ASN A 13 -0.92 -14.55 30.77
C ASN A 13 0.13 -15.68 30.59
N ALA A 14 -0.26 -16.94 30.56
CA ALA A 14 0.69 -18.03 30.35
C ALA A 14 1.19 -18.02 28.89
N PRO A 15 2.51 -18.19 28.61
CA PRO A 15 3.03 -18.22 27.27
C PRO A 15 2.43 -19.40 26.47
N ALA A 16 2.04 -19.14 25.23
CA ALA A 16 1.48 -20.16 24.35
C ALA A 16 2.48 -21.28 24.11
N GLY A 17 2.05 -22.55 24.26
CA GLY A 17 2.87 -23.70 23.93
C GLY A 17 3.12 -23.82 22.43
N ILE A 18 4.11 -24.65 22.05
CA ILE A 18 4.48 -24.86 20.65
C ILE A 18 3.29 -25.30 19.80
N ARG A 19 2.43 -26.15 20.32
CA ARG A 19 1.23 -26.61 19.64
C ARG A 19 0.30 -25.44 19.31
N GLN A 20 0.02 -24.56 20.24
CA GLN A 20 -0.83 -23.39 20.06
C GLN A 20 -0.24 -22.39 19.07
N LEU A 21 1.10 -22.30 18.98
CA LEU A 21 1.77 -21.46 17.98
C LEU A 21 1.66 -22.01 16.56
N LEU A 22 1.46 -23.31 16.40
CA LEU A 22 1.39 -23.96 15.08
C LEU A 22 -0.06 -24.13 14.60
N GLU A 23 -0.97 -24.49 15.51
CA GLU A 23 -2.37 -24.80 15.20
C GLU A 23 -3.25 -23.56 14.99
N LYS A 24 -4.43 -23.82 14.39
CA LYS A 24 -5.53 -22.87 14.20
C LYS A 24 -5.23 -21.76 13.20
N LYS A 25 -6.16 -20.80 13.14
CA LYS A 25 -6.09 -19.64 12.22
C LYS A 25 -4.94 -18.69 12.57
N GLU A 26 -4.61 -18.59 13.83
CA GLU A 26 -3.55 -17.74 14.37
C GLU A 26 -2.17 -18.39 14.30
N GLY A 27 -2.09 -19.68 13.96
CA GLY A 27 -0.85 -20.42 13.89
C GLY A 27 0.06 -19.96 12.74
N ILE A 28 1.35 -20.24 12.89
CA ILE A 28 2.40 -19.83 11.94
C ILE A 28 2.09 -20.30 10.50
N PHE A 29 1.61 -21.54 10.35
CA PHE A 29 1.33 -22.09 9.03
C PHE A 29 0.27 -21.30 8.24
N ARG A 30 -0.83 -20.93 8.88
CA ARG A 30 -1.93 -20.21 8.21
C ARG A 30 -1.72 -18.70 8.16
N LYS A 31 -1.12 -18.10 9.18
CA LYS A 31 -0.97 -16.65 9.31
C LYS A 31 0.24 -16.09 8.58
N HIS A 32 1.35 -16.86 8.50
CA HIS A 32 2.61 -16.36 8.01
C HIS A 32 3.19 -17.13 6.80
N MET A 33 2.79 -18.38 6.58
CA MET A 33 3.29 -19.21 5.47
C MET A 33 2.31 -19.30 4.31
N MET A 34 1.06 -19.69 4.57
CA MET A 34 0.02 -19.81 3.53
C MET A 34 -0.60 -18.47 3.14
N GLY A 35 -0.49 -17.48 3.98
CA GLY A 35 -0.94 -16.11 3.75
C GLY A 35 -0.09 -15.14 4.54
N LYS A 36 0.04 -13.88 4.06
CA LYS A 36 0.77 -12.82 4.74
C LYS A 36 -0.03 -11.52 4.66
N ARG A 37 0.11 -10.68 5.67
CA ARG A 37 -0.39 -9.30 5.59
C ARG A 37 0.53 -8.49 4.71
N VAL A 38 -0.06 -7.69 3.84
CA VAL A 38 0.66 -6.82 2.90
C VAL A 38 0.34 -5.36 3.20
N ASN A 39 1.31 -4.49 2.89
CA ASN A 39 1.13 -3.04 2.93
C ASN A 39 0.56 -2.54 1.60
N PHE A 40 0.13 -1.30 1.56
CA PHE A 40 -0.43 -0.64 0.37
C PHE A 40 -1.65 -1.38 -0.20
N ALA A 41 -2.52 -1.85 0.69
CA ALA A 41 -3.75 -2.54 0.34
C ALA A 41 -4.98 -1.77 0.83
N CYS A 42 -6.07 -1.92 0.11
CA CYS A 42 -7.39 -1.42 0.51
C CYS A 42 -8.45 -2.51 0.31
N ARG A 43 -9.60 -2.33 0.95
CA ARG A 43 -10.74 -3.22 0.83
C ARG A 43 -12.02 -2.41 0.70
N SER A 44 -12.87 -2.78 -0.26
CA SER A 44 -14.16 -2.15 -0.46
C SER A 44 -15.17 -3.13 -1.02
N VAL A 45 -16.42 -2.70 -1.05
CA VAL A 45 -17.48 -3.39 -1.77
C VAL A 45 -17.27 -3.17 -3.27
N ILE A 46 -17.51 -4.21 -4.06
CA ILE A 46 -17.42 -4.16 -5.52
C ILE A 46 -18.82 -4.01 -6.13
N SER A 47 -18.90 -3.19 -7.18
CA SER A 47 -20.09 -2.99 -8.00
C SER A 47 -19.71 -3.15 -9.48
N PRO A 48 -20.57 -3.75 -10.31
CA PRO A 48 -20.31 -3.82 -11.75
C PRO A 48 -20.42 -2.44 -12.40
N ASP A 49 -19.50 -2.16 -13.32
CA ASP A 49 -19.53 -0.96 -14.16
C ASP A 49 -19.34 -1.37 -15.63
N PRO A 50 -20.36 -1.22 -16.49
CA PRO A 50 -20.28 -1.61 -17.89
C PRO A 50 -19.46 -0.64 -18.77
N TYR A 51 -19.08 0.51 -18.24
CA TYR A 51 -18.41 1.57 -19.01
C TYR A 51 -16.88 1.53 -18.94
N ILE A 52 -16.30 0.63 -18.15
CA ILE A 52 -14.86 0.42 -18.05
C ILE A 52 -14.45 -0.85 -18.79
N GLY A 53 -13.18 -0.91 -19.24
CA GLY A 53 -12.63 -2.08 -19.92
C GLY A 53 -12.55 -3.29 -18.99
N THR A 54 -12.50 -4.47 -19.57
CA THR A 54 -12.43 -5.74 -18.83
C THR A 54 -11.16 -5.89 -17.99
N ASN A 55 -10.11 -5.17 -18.33
CA ASN A 55 -8.82 -5.13 -17.65
C ASN A 55 -8.64 -3.85 -16.80
N GLU A 56 -9.71 -3.11 -16.57
CA GLU A 56 -9.70 -1.87 -15.80
C GLU A 56 -10.52 -2.01 -14.52
N ILE A 57 -10.16 -1.24 -13.52
CA ILE A 57 -10.87 -1.16 -12.25
C ILE A 57 -11.08 0.28 -11.84
N GLY A 58 -12.30 0.64 -11.49
CA GLY A 58 -12.63 1.94 -10.91
C GLY A 58 -12.30 1.98 -9.42
N LEU A 59 -11.47 2.92 -9.00
CA LEU A 59 -11.16 3.15 -7.59
C LEU A 59 -11.73 4.48 -7.11
N PRO A 60 -12.33 4.53 -5.90
CA PRO A 60 -12.73 5.79 -5.29
C PRO A 60 -11.53 6.71 -5.08
N LEU A 61 -11.72 8.01 -5.27
CA LEU A 61 -10.67 9.02 -5.09
C LEU A 61 -10.03 8.98 -3.69
N HIS A 62 -10.80 8.61 -2.67
CA HIS A 62 -10.28 8.46 -1.31
C HIS A 62 -9.14 7.41 -1.25
N PHE A 63 -9.30 6.26 -1.90
CA PHE A 63 -8.24 5.25 -1.94
C PHE A 63 -7.04 5.73 -2.77
N ALA A 64 -7.29 6.41 -3.86
CA ALA A 64 -6.21 6.95 -4.69
C ALA A 64 -5.35 7.98 -3.96
N LYS A 65 -5.95 8.78 -3.06
CA LYS A 65 -5.22 9.72 -2.20
C LYS A 65 -4.47 9.04 -1.06
N THR A 66 -5.00 7.94 -0.54
CA THR A 66 -4.42 7.24 0.63
C THR A 66 -3.31 6.28 0.22
N LEU A 67 -3.54 5.53 -0.86
CA LEU A 67 -2.55 4.58 -1.36
C LEU A 67 -1.44 5.31 -2.12
N THR A 68 -0.22 4.83 -1.96
CA THR A 68 0.95 5.42 -2.60
C THR A 68 1.62 4.44 -3.53
N PHE A 69 2.04 4.93 -4.68
CA PHE A 69 2.82 4.18 -5.64
C PHE A 69 4.29 4.65 -5.60
N PRO A 70 5.24 3.80 -5.17
CA PRO A 70 6.63 4.17 -5.10
C PRO A 70 7.21 4.30 -6.51
N THR A 71 7.59 5.50 -6.90
CA THR A 71 8.15 5.79 -8.22
C THR A 71 9.61 6.21 -8.05
N PRO A 72 10.57 5.55 -8.72
CA PRO A 72 11.97 5.99 -8.71
C PRO A 72 12.09 7.33 -9.45
N VAL A 73 12.97 8.19 -8.94
CA VAL A 73 13.27 9.47 -9.59
C VAL A 73 14.31 9.23 -10.68
N THR A 74 13.96 9.66 -11.90
CA THR A 74 14.83 9.57 -13.08
C THR A 74 14.89 10.92 -13.78
N HIS A 75 15.88 11.13 -14.65
CA HIS A 75 15.99 12.35 -15.45
C HIS A 75 14.75 12.62 -16.31
N LEU A 76 14.01 11.57 -16.70
CA LEU A 76 12.82 11.68 -17.54
C LEU A 76 11.60 12.17 -16.79
N ASN A 77 11.46 11.79 -15.51
CA ASN A 77 10.27 12.08 -14.70
C ASN A 77 10.47 13.17 -13.64
N ILE A 78 11.65 13.76 -13.58
CA ILE A 78 12.03 14.71 -12.52
C ILE A 78 11.06 15.90 -12.40
N ALA A 79 10.68 16.49 -13.52
CA ALA A 79 9.78 17.65 -13.53
C ALA A 79 8.39 17.29 -12.96
N GLU A 80 7.87 16.11 -13.32
CA GLU A 80 6.61 15.61 -12.78
C GLU A 80 6.74 15.37 -11.27
N MET A 81 7.80 14.67 -10.84
CA MET A 81 8.02 14.36 -9.42
C MET A 81 8.22 15.62 -8.58
N GLN A 82 8.92 16.63 -9.09
CA GLN A 82 9.05 17.93 -8.41
C GLN A 82 7.71 18.60 -8.17
N ASN A 83 6.83 18.60 -9.17
CA ASN A 83 5.50 19.18 -9.06
C ASN A 83 4.65 18.42 -8.05
N LEU A 84 4.70 17.07 -8.04
CA LEU A 84 3.96 16.26 -7.07
C LEU A 84 4.43 16.48 -5.64
N VAL A 85 5.74 16.59 -5.41
CA VAL A 85 6.31 16.87 -4.08
C VAL A 85 5.95 18.27 -3.59
N ARG A 86 5.92 19.27 -4.47
CA ARG A 86 5.51 20.65 -4.12
C ARG A 86 4.04 20.69 -3.67
N ARG A 87 3.14 20.04 -4.42
CA ARG A 87 1.70 19.95 -4.06
C ARG A 87 1.50 19.24 -2.73
N GLY A 88 2.26 18.17 -2.48
CA GLY A 88 2.15 17.38 -1.26
C GLY A 88 0.93 16.47 -1.24
N PRO A 89 0.56 15.92 -0.06
CA PRO A 89 -0.47 14.89 0.05
C PRO A 89 -1.91 15.41 0.02
N LEU A 90 -2.13 16.70 0.28
CA LEU A 90 -3.47 17.30 0.39
C LEU A 90 -4.11 17.51 -0.98
N GLU A 91 -3.33 17.93 -1.94
CA GLU A 91 -3.79 18.18 -3.32
C GLU A 91 -3.57 16.95 -4.19
N TYR A 92 -4.63 16.54 -4.90
CA TYR A 92 -4.56 15.44 -5.85
C TYR A 92 -4.35 15.98 -7.28
N PRO A 93 -3.43 15.39 -8.06
CA PRO A 93 -2.42 14.39 -7.73
C PRO A 93 -1.23 14.98 -6.96
N GLY A 94 -0.75 14.25 -5.96
CA GLY A 94 0.33 14.68 -5.11
C GLY A 94 1.24 13.55 -4.66
N ALA A 95 2.20 13.86 -3.77
CA ALA A 95 3.09 12.89 -3.15
C ALA A 95 2.93 12.87 -1.63
N CYS A 96 2.98 11.69 -1.03
CA CYS A 96 2.80 11.50 0.40
C CYS A 96 4.13 11.40 1.15
N TRP A 97 5.13 10.76 0.56
CA TRP A 97 6.43 10.55 1.19
C TRP A 97 7.56 10.53 0.16
N VAL A 98 8.77 10.72 0.65
CA VAL A 98 10.01 10.62 -0.12
C VAL A 98 11.01 9.69 0.57
N GLU A 99 11.81 8.97 -0.19
CA GLU A 99 12.85 8.06 0.31
C GLU A 99 14.21 8.55 -0.16
N PHE A 100 15.11 8.74 0.79
CA PHE A 100 16.51 9.13 0.55
C PHE A 100 17.40 7.91 0.31
N PRO A 101 18.64 8.09 -0.23
CA PRO A 101 19.57 7.00 -0.45
C PRO A 101 19.90 6.19 0.80
N ASN A 102 19.81 6.81 1.96
CA ASN A 102 20.03 6.19 3.27
C ASN A 102 18.89 5.24 3.69
N GLY A 103 17.87 5.04 2.86
CA GLY A 103 16.68 4.28 3.21
C GLY A 103 15.70 5.01 4.14
N GLN A 104 16.03 6.24 4.56
CA GLN A 104 15.16 7.03 5.39
C GLN A 104 13.94 7.53 4.58
N ARG A 105 12.74 7.25 5.08
CA ARG A 105 11.50 7.78 4.55
C ARG A 105 11.08 8.99 5.36
N VAL A 106 10.65 10.01 4.65
CA VAL A 106 10.14 11.25 5.23
C VAL A 106 8.75 11.51 4.68
N ASP A 107 7.78 11.66 5.58
CA ASP A 107 6.39 11.96 5.24
C ASP A 107 6.23 13.47 4.96
N LEU A 108 5.60 13.79 3.84
CA LEU A 108 5.36 15.17 3.44
C LEU A 108 4.12 15.77 4.12
N THR A 109 3.30 14.96 4.77
CA THR A 109 2.03 15.37 5.41
C THR A 109 2.23 16.43 6.48
N TYR A 110 3.28 16.27 7.27
CA TYR A 110 3.58 17.18 8.40
C TYR A 110 4.59 18.28 8.04
N MET A 111 5.02 18.36 6.78
CA MET A 111 6.02 19.31 6.35
C MET A 111 5.41 20.62 5.88
N LYS A 112 6.07 21.71 6.26
CA LYS A 112 5.74 23.05 5.73
C LYS A 112 6.04 23.12 4.23
N GLU A 113 5.31 23.95 3.52
CA GLU A 113 5.47 24.15 2.08
C GLU A 113 6.91 24.49 1.67
N ARG A 114 7.55 25.42 2.39
CA ARG A 114 8.96 25.76 2.14
C ARG A 114 9.91 24.56 2.20
N SER A 115 9.69 23.64 3.15
CA SER A 115 10.49 22.43 3.28
C SER A 115 10.24 21.47 2.12
N ARG A 116 8.99 21.32 1.66
CA ARG A 116 8.64 20.54 0.48
C ARG A 116 9.31 21.07 -0.79
N HIS A 117 9.32 22.41 -0.97
CA HIS A 117 10.03 23.05 -2.07
C HIS A 117 11.53 22.81 -2.05
N ALA A 118 12.15 22.83 -0.88
CA ALA A 118 13.58 22.54 -0.73
C ALA A 118 13.90 21.08 -1.07
N ILE A 119 13.05 20.13 -0.67
CA ILE A 119 13.18 18.71 -1.04
C ILE A 119 12.99 18.53 -2.54
N ALA A 120 11.97 19.16 -3.13
CA ALA A 120 11.71 19.09 -4.57
C ALA A 120 12.90 19.60 -5.40
N ALA A 121 13.61 20.61 -4.93
CA ALA A 121 14.82 21.11 -5.60
C ALA A 121 16.00 20.12 -5.54
N ARG A 122 16.03 19.24 -4.55
CA ARG A 122 17.12 18.26 -4.34
C ARG A 122 16.85 16.87 -4.93
N LEU A 123 15.75 16.67 -5.67
CA LEU A 123 15.35 15.34 -6.16
C LEU A 123 16.41 14.63 -7.01
N LEU A 124 17.27 15.35 -7.70
CA LEU A 124 18.28 14.75 -8.59
C LEU A 124 19.72 15.01 -8.13
N SER A 125 19.96 15.53 -6.94
CA SER A 125 21.32 15.68 -6.42
C SER A 125 21.87 14.35 -5.92
N ASP A 126 23.20 14.19 -5.86
CA ASP A 126 23.87 12.95 -5.44
C ASP A 126 23.46 12.46 -4.04
N ALA A 127 23.01 13.38 -3.17
CA ALA A 127 22.41 13.09 -1.87
C ALA A 127 20.88 13.24 -1.87
N GLY A 128 20.25 13.25 -3.05
CA GLY A 128 18.84 13.55 -3.23
C GLY A 128 17.92 12.37 -3.02
N VAL A 129 16.63 12.61 -3.27
CA VAL A 129 15.59 11.61 -3.13
C VAL A 129 15.70 10.54 -4.23
N VAL A 130 15.68 9.28 -3.84
CA VAL A 130 15.75 8.13 -4.76
C VAL A 130 14.36 7.70 -5.22
N LYS A 131 13.38 7.72 -4.32
CA LYS A 131 12.00 7.33 -4.63
C LYS A 131 11.01 8.33 -4.06
N VAL A 132 9.94 8.54 -4.80
CA VAL A 132 8.80 9.36 -4.39
C VAL A 132 7.57 8.47 -4.30
N GLY A 133 6.92 8.45 -3.13
CA GLY A 133 5.63 7.79 -2.93
C GLY A 133 4.51 8.72 -3.37
N ARG A 134 4.20 8.69 -4.67
CA ARG A 134 3.11 9.48 -5.23
C ARG A 134 1.75 8.81 -5.03
N GLN A 135 0.71 9.58 -5.05
CA GLN A 135 -0.66 9.08 -5.07
C GLN A 135 -0.94 8.31 -6.37
N LEU A 136 -1.91 7.40 -6.35
CA LEU A 136 -2.29 6.65 -7.53
C LEU A 136 -2.83 7.60 -8.61
N LYS A 137 -2.49 7.32 -9.86
CA LYS A 137 -3.04 8.02 -11.03
C LYS A 137 -3.63 7.03 -12.02
N ASP A 138 -4.41 7.53 -12.97
CA ASP A 138 -4.97 6.70 -14.02
C ASP A 138 -3.85 6.03 -14.83
N GLY A 139 -4.06 4.76 -15.16
CA GLY A 139 -3.09 3.94 -15.86
C GLY A 139 -2.10 3.19 -14.96
N ASP A 140 -2.11 3.41 -13.65
CA ASP A 140 -1.30 2.61 -12.73
C ASP A 140 -1.78 1.17 -12.67
N MET A 141 -0.84 0.23 -12.59
CA MET A 141 -1.14 -1.19 -12.47
C MET A 141 -1.42 -1.56 -11.02
N VAL A 142 -2.55 -2.20 -10.77
CA VAL A 142 -2.96 -2.66 -9.44
C VAL A 142 -3.31 -4.15 -9.47
N LEU A 143 -3.16 -4.82 -8.32
CA LEU A 143 -3.60 -6.19 -8.15
C LEU A 143 -4.96 -6.18 -7.47
N MET A 144 -5.95 -6.81 -8.10
CA MET A 144 -7.27 -6.99 -7.53
C MET A 144 -7.48 -8.45 -7.14
N ASN A 145 -7.95 -8.68 -5.93
CA ASN A 145 -8.40 -9.99 -5.47
C ASN A 145 -9.88 -9.92 -5.08
N ARG A 146 -10.71 -10.72 -5.73
CA ARG A 146 -12.10 -10.95 -5.35
C ARG A 146 -12.19 -12.31 -4.63
N GLN A 147 -12.67 -12.30 -3.40
CA GLN A 147 -12.95 -13.55 -2.69
C GLN A 147 -14.18 -14.22 -3.30
N VAL A 148 -13.98 -15.39 -3.91
CA VAL A 148 -15.08 -16.24 -4.36
C VAL A 148 -15.37 -17.25 -3.25
N ARG A 149 -16.62 -17.36 -2.87
CA ARG A 149 -17.06 -18.26 -1.79
C ARG A 149 -16.96 -19.75 -2.17
N ASN A 150 -16.80 -20.05 -3.44
CA ASN A 150 -16.65 -21.42 -3.99
C ASN A 150 -15.26 -21.60 -4.58
N VAL A 151 -14.68 -22.73 -4.22
CA VAL A 151 -13.29 -23.17 -4.27
C VAL A 151 -12.73 -23.43 -5.67
N HIS A 152 -13.05 -22.73 -6.70
CA HIS A 152 -12.39 -22.90 -8.00
C HIS A 152 -11.94 -21.56 -8.57
N SER A 153 -10.62 -21.44 -8.73
CA SER A 153 -9.86 -20.37 -9.35
C SER A 153 -9.69 -19.08 -8.52
N VAL A 154 -8.60 -19.01 -7.80
CA VAL A 154 -7.98 -17.73 -7.38
C VAL A 154 -7.28 -17.17 -8.62
N GLY A 155 -8.01 -16.43 -9.43
CA GLY A 155 -7.43 -15.60 -10.47
C GLY A 155 -7.04 -14.26 -9.86
N GLN A 156 -5.75 -14.00 -9.67
CA GLN A 156 -5.26 -12.66 -9.45
C GLN A 156 -5.33 -11.92 -10.80
N SER A 157 -6.28 -11.02 -10.94
CA SER A 157 -6.33 -10.16 -12.11
C SER A 157 -5.49 -8.92 -11.85
N VAL A 158 -4.55 -8.65 -12.74
CA VAL A 158 -3.82 -7.38 -12.78
C VAL A 158 -4.67 -6.41 -13.60
N GLY A 159 -5.23 -5.38 -12.97
CA GLY A 159 -6.04 -4.36 -13.63
C GLY A 159 -5.31 -3.02 -13.68
N ARG A 160 -5.65 -2.19 -14.67
CA ARG A 160 -5.29 -0.77 -14.68
C ARG A 160 -6.26 0.03 -13.82
N CYS A 161 -5.75 1.00 -13.10
CA CYS A 161 -6.57 1.92 -12.33
C CYS A 161 -7.25 2.90 -13.31
N ALA A 162 -8.59 2.86 -13.36
CA ALA A 162 -9.39 3.91 -14.00
C ALA A 162 -10.10 4.69 -12.88
N GLN A 163 -9.76 5.96 -12.72
CA GLN A 163 -10.46 6.84 -11.79
C GLN A 163 -11.73 7.38 -12.46
N ARG A 164 -12.88 7.00 -11.95
CA ARG A 164 -14.09 7.80 -12.09
C ARG A 164 -14.40 8.50 -10.79
N SER A 165 -14.36 9.82 -10.82
CA SER A 165 -15.03 10.65 -9.82
C SER A 165 -16.53 10.37 -9.93
N ILE A 166 -17.07 9.58 -9.03
CA ILE A 166 -18.50 9.54 -8.78
C ILE A 166 -18.80 10.85 -8.04
N GLN A 167 -19.44 11.77 -8.74
CA GLN A 167 -20.06 12.97 -8.17
C GLN A 167 -21.21 12.57 -7.25
#